data_ae30d58a30ea42eb946860bf3179c4b9
#
_entry.id   ae30d58a30ea42eb946860bf3179c4b9
#
_cell.length_a   1.000
_cell.length_b   1.000
_cell.length_c   1.000
_cell.angle_alpha   90.00
_cell.angle_beta   90.00
_cell.angle_gamma   90.00
#
_symmetry.space_group_name_H-M   'P 1'
#
loop_
_entity.id
_entity.type
_entity.pdbx_description
1 polymer ?
#
loop_
_entity_poly.entity_id
_entity_poly.type
_entity_poly.pdbx_seq_one_letter_code
_entity_poly.pdbx_strand_id
1 'polypeptide(L)'
;MTYKTQTNSRSSSTSSIAAAQINDEADEQRRKFLGMVGGAALLSTTSLPALAGDEEKEKLAAPAGEGPASGDEALRERAFKLRVAAAQANRDAPVLPHPTNGDEERYQNYIGSDTRGLPHDGRGEVDPAAFKASLKAYASGDPAQFEAIPLGGTRKQLNPIGTLAVSLEGLNPTQFSIPPAPALNSTVRAADAVELYWQSLLRDVPLTAFTNDTDNKDILAAADELNKLPGSNGPRVNGKVTPQTLFRGTALYVDKSDPSGRTGRYVIPLGTLEGPYISQFALRDAPHGAQYIPAQIRTVTPESTFLTDYDEWLTVQNGKFSGKAPKFDPTLRFVATGRDLAEYVHNNSATFWAAALLLGTGADKANPSYGGFGTSLAPNNPYLKSKTQVGASNTFALPYIQGLLPYTASRAIRTAYWHKFFIHRTLRPEAYGGLIHHRIANKADYPIHADVLNSQALARSVAKFGTHLLAHVYPEGAPIHSTYPGGASQIAAASVTILKAFYDENAVVPNPVQPDPKDPTKLIAYNGPPLTVGGELNKLAWNYGIGRDWAGIHFRSDFSSSLALGEELAISILRDERLTFREPFEGFTFTRFDGTKATV
;
A
#
# COMPACT_ATOMS: atom_id res chain seq x y z
N MET A 1 -14.94 -41.52 -36.00
CA MET A 1 -14.55 -42.56 -35.01
C MET A 1 -15.23 -42.21 -33.69
N THR A 2 -16.23 -42.99 -33.40
CA THR A 2 -17.15 -42.85 -32.26
C THR A 2 -16.59 -43.60 -31.04
N TYR A 3 -16.42 -42.96 -29.91
CA TYR A 3 -16.15 -43.66 -28.66
C TYR A 3 -17.35 -43.53 -27.71
N LYS A 4 -17.85 -44.70 -27.33
CA LYS A 4 -18.96 -44.95 -26.42
C LYS A 4 -18.56 -44.62 -24.98
N THR A 5 -19.40 -43.88 -24.29
CA THR A 5 -19.44 -43.72 -22.84
C THR A 5 -19.99 -45.01 -22.17
N GLN A 6 -19.25 -45.57 -21.26
CA GLN A 6 -19.76 -46.55 -20.26
C GLN A 6 -19.94 -45.84 -18.91
N THR A 7 -21.16 -45.82 -18.46
CA THR A 7 -21.57 -45.42 -17.11
C THR A 7 -21.37 -46.60 -16.16
N ASN A 8 -20.59 -46.41 -15.10
CA ASN A 8 -20.54 -47.33 -13.96
C ASN A 8 -21.03 -46.61 -12.70
N SER A 9 -22.19 -46.99 -12.28
CA SER A 9 -22.78 -46.67 -10.97
C SER A 9 -22.14 -47.56 -9.89
N ARG A 10 -21.48 -46.98 -8.89
CA ARG A 10 -21.19 -47.64 -7.59
C ARG A 10 -21.28 -46.65 -6.44
N SER A 11 -22.30 -46.86 -5.65
CA SER A 11 -22.51 -46.68 -4.21
C SER A 11 -21.77 -45.60 -3.43
N SER A 12 -22.53 -44.57 -3.09
CA SER A 12 -22.27 -43.52 -2.11
C SER A 12 -22.66 -43.96 -0.69
N SER A 13 -21.85 -44.72 0.03
CA SER A 13 -22.13 -45.05 1.44
C SER A 13 -20.91 -45.15 2.37
N THR A 14 -19.69 -44.92 1.86
CA THR A 14 -18.47 -45.02 2.70
C THR A 14 -17.81 -43.67 3.00
N SER A 15 -18.24 -42.55 2.39
CA SER A 15 -17.64 -41.22 2.62
C SER A 15 -18.23 -40.43 3.81
N SER A 16 -19.45 -40.79 4.26
CA SER A 16 -20.11 -40.06 5.36
C SER A 16 -19.65 -40.51 6.76
N ILE A 17 -19.21 -41.75 6.91
CA ILE A 17 -18.75 -42.28 8.20
C ILE A 17 -17.32 -41.81 8.51
N ALA A 18 -16.44 -41.73 7.52
CA ALA A 18 -15.08 -41.21 7.70
C ALA A 18 -15.03 -39.71 8.02
N ALA A 19 -15.92 -38.91 7.44
CA ALA A 19 -16.02 -37.49 7.74
C ALA A 19 -16.58 -37.18 9.14
N ALA A 20 -17.47 -38.04 9.65
CA ALA A 20 -17.99 -37.88 11.00
C ALA A 20 -16.96 -38.30 12.07
N GLN A 21 -16.16 -39.34 11.82
CA GLN A 21 -15.11 -39.77 12.75
C GLN A 21 -13.95 -38.76 12.83
N ILE A 22 -13.58 -38.10 11.72
CA ILE A 22 -12.54 -37.06 11.71
C ILE A 22 -13.00 -35.81 12.48
N ASN A 23 -14.27 -35.45 12.42
CA ASN A 23 -14.83 -34.34 13.19
C ASN A 23 -14.92 -34.63 14.70
N ASP A 24 -15.23 -35.87 15.11
CA ASP A 24 -15.30 -36.25 16.53
C ASP A 24 -13.92 -36.32 17.19
N GLU A 25 -12.88 -36.79 16.49
CA GLU A 25 -11.51 -36.78 17.01
C GLU A 25 -10.96 -35.34 17.10
N ALA A 26 -11.27 -34.48 16.15
CA ALA A 26 -10.87 -33.06 16.18
C ALA A 26 -11.58 -32.31 17.32
N ASP A 27 -12.83 -32.61 17.59
CA ASP A 27 -13.60 -32.01 18.70
C ASP A 27 -13.18 -32.57 20.08
N GLU A 28 -12.77 -33.83 20.19
CA GLU A 28 -12.22 -34.37 21.41
C GLU A 28 -10.82 -33.80 21.73
N GLN A 29 -9.97 -33.64 20.74
CA GLN A 29 -8.69 -32.93 20.90
C GLN A 29 -8.89 -31.45 21.25
N ARG A 30 -9.90 -30.80 20.67
CA ARG A 30 -10.28 -29.44 20.99
C ARG A 30 -10.78 -29.27 22.42
N ARG A 31 -11.58 -30.25 22.93
CA ARG A 31 -12.05 -30.27 24.33
C ARG A 31 -10.92 -30.52 25.31
N LYS A 32 -9.97 -31.42 24.99
CA LYS A 32 -8.78 -31.66 25.81
C LYS A 32 -7.85 -30.44 25.84
N PHE A 33 -7.72 -29.72 24.72
CA PHE A 33 -6.96 -28.47 24.63
C PHE A 33 -7.60 -27.36 25.48
N LEU A 34 -8.93 -27.19 25.40
CA LEU A 34 -9.67 -26.18 26.18
C LEU A 34 -9.68 -26.52 27.68
N GLY A 35 -9.62 -27.79 28.06
CA GLY A 35 -9.52 -28.19 29.46
C GLY A 35 -8.15 -27.92 30.10
N MET A 36 -7.08 -27.89 29.33
CA MET A 36 -5.73 -27.53 29.82
C MET A 36 -5.47 -26.00 29.94
N VAL A 37 -6.25 -25.19 29.23
CA VAL A 37 -6.10 -23.71 29.24
C VAL A 37 -6.97 -23.06 30.33
N GLY A 38 -7.92 -23.77 30.92
CA GLY A 38 -8.89 -23.25 31.91
C GLY A 38 -8.38 -23.02 33.33
N GLY A 39 -7.08 -23.17 33.60
CA GLY A 39 -6.50 -23.16 34.95
C GLY A 39 -5.73 -21.93 35.40
N ALA A 40 -5.68 -20.86 34.61
CA ALA A 40 -4.97 -19.64 35.04
C ALA A 40 -5.67 -18.38 34.56
N ALA A 41 -6.74 -18.01 35.24
CA ALA A 41 -7.32 -16.68 35.09
C ALA A 41 -7.69 -16.15 36.46
N LEU A 42 -6.94 -15.18 36.93
CA LEU A 42 -7.38 -14.02 37.76
C LEU A 42 -6.15 -13.13 38.03
N LEU A 43 -6.15 -11.93 37.48
CA LEU A 43 -5.96 -10.66 38.20
C LEU A 43 -5.58 -9.50 37.27
N SER A 44 -6.46 -8.50 37.36
CA SER A 44 -6.23 -7.05 37.39
C SER A 44 -5.75 -6.29 36.16
N THR A 45 -6.65 -5.41 35.79
CA THR A 45 -6.58 -4.10 35.14
C THR A 45 -5.30 -3.30 35.31
N THR A 46 -4.96 -2.60 34.24
CA THR A 46 -4.24 -1.35 33.99
C THR A 46 -2.89 -1.49 33.31
N SER A 47 -2.71 -0.63 32.29
CA SER A 47 -1.54 -0.40 31.44
C SER A 47 -1.30 -1.44 30.35
N LEU A 48 -1.10 -0.94 29.13
CA LEU A 48 -0.52 -1.71 28.01
C LEU A 48 0.66 -2.51 28.54
N PRO A 49 0.65 -3.84 28.44
CA PRO A 49 1.84 -4.59 28.80
C PRO A 49 2.95 -4.16 27.84
N ALA A 50 3.99 -3.58 28.38
CA ALA A 50 5.29 -3.71 27.76
C ALA A 50 5.43 -5.19 27.37
N LEU A 51 5.74 -5.45 26.12
CA LEU A 51 6.11 -6.77 25.61
C LEU A 51 6.84 -7.56 26.69
N ALA A 52 6.47 -8.81 26.88
CA ALA A 52 6.95 -9.76 27.87
C ALA A 52 8.08 -9.22 28.73
N GLY A 53 7.84 -9.05 30.04
CA GLY A 53 8.82 -8.45 30.93
C GLY A 53 10.18 -9.13 30.75
N ASP A 54 11.25 -8.47 31.10
CA ASP A 54 12.60 -9.00 30.91
C ASP A 54 12.79 -10.40 31.51
N GLU A 55 12.01 -10.78 32.52
CA GLU A 55 11.95 -12.14 33.08
C GLU A 55 11.33 -13.19 32.11
N GLU A 56 10.37 -12.82 31.26
CA GLU A 56 9.85 -13.75 30.24
C GLU A 56 10.75 -13.82 29.01
N LYS A 57 11.45 -12.73 28.69
CA LYS A 57 12.51 -12.75 27.68
C LYS A 57 13.68 -13.62 28.12
N GLU A 58 14.03 -13.60 29.40
CA GLU A 58 15.08 -14.44 29.99
C GLU A 58 14.69 -15.91 30.02
N LYS A 59 13.41 -16.24 30.25
CA LYS A 59 12.87 -17.62 30.18
C LYS A 59 12.77 -18.17 28.76
N LEU A 60 12.65 -17.31 27.75
CA LEU A 60 12.58 -17.69 26.34
C LEU A 60 13.97 -17.67 25.65
N ALA A 61 14.92 -16.92 26.21
CA ALA A 61 16.30 -16.95 25.77
C ALA A 61 16.95 -18.26 26.25
N ALA A 62 17.72 -18.91 25.38
CA ALA A 62 18.56 -20.03 25.85
C ALA A 62 19.58 -19.51 26.86
N PRO A 63 19.85 -20.22 27.97
CA PRO A 63 20.92 -19.87 28.88
C PRO A 63 22.24 -19.72 28.12
N ALA A 64 22.93 -18.61 28.37
CA ALA A 64 24.26 -18.41 27.82
C ALA A 64 25.19 -19.51 28.35
N GLY A 65 25.70 -20.40 27.47
CA GLY A 65 26.68 -21.42 27.84
C GLY A 65 26.23 -22.87 27.65
N GLU A 66 24.97 -23.16 27.51
CA GLU A 66 24.55 -24.48 27.02
C GLU A 66 24.61 -24.49 25.49
N GLY A 67 25.31 -25.47 24.91
CA GLY A 67 25.35 -25.68 23.46
C GLY A 67 23.95 -25.73 22.88
N PRO A 68 23.78 -25.63 21.55
CA PRO A 68 22.47 -25.62 20.95
C PRO A 68 21.74 -26.83 21.52
N ALA A 69 20.55 -26.60 22.11
CA ALA A 69 19.64 -27.66 22.43
C ALA A 69 19.28 -28.35 21.12
N SER A 70 20.17 -29.23 20.66
CA SER A 70 20.11 -29.95 19.40
C SER A 70 19.21 -31.18 19.49
N GLY A 71 18.62 -31.41 20.67
CA GLY A 71 17.58 -32.40 20.79
C GLY A 71 16.30 -31.90 20.10
N ASP A 72 15.76 -32.69 19.18
CA ASP A 72 14.53 -32.38 18.45
C ASP A 72 13.40 -31.93 19.36
N GLU A 73 13.28 -32.53 20.55
CA GLU A 73 12.23 -32.23 21.53
C GLU A 73 12.38 -30.79 22.09
N ALA A 74 13.60 -30.38 22.45
CA ALA A 74 13.84 -29.03 22.98
C ALA A 74 13.54 -27.93 21.96
N LEU A 75 13.89 -28.15 20.69
CA LEU A 75 13.56 -27.22 19.61
C LEU A 75 12.07 -27.16 19.34
N ARG A 76 11.38 -28.31 19.32
CA ARG A 76 9.93 -28.41 19.14
C ARG A 76 9.17 -27.71 20.27
N GLU A 77 9.57 -27.96 21.52
CA GLU A 77 8.97 -27.33 22.70
C GLU A 77 9.17 -25.81 22.69
N ARG A 78 10.37 -25.32 22.37
CA ARG A 78 10.62 -23.89 22.20
C ARG A 78 9.74 -23.29 21.10
N ALA A 79 9.68 -23.93 19.94
CA ALA A 79 8.85 -23.45 18.81
C ALA A 79 7.37 -23.39 19.20
N PHE A 80 6.87 -24.38 19.95
CA PHE A 80 5.49 -24.36 20.45
C PHE A 80 5.26 -23.20 21.42
N LYS A 81 6.11 -23.04 22.43
CA LYS A 81 6.00 -21.96 23.43
C LYS A 81 6.03 -20.58 22.79
N LEU A 82 6.93 -20.33 21.84
CA LEU A 82 7.00 -19.06 21.13
C LEU A 82 5.73 -18.75 20.34
N ARG A 83 5.20 -19.73 19.60
CA ARG A 83 3.96 -19.55 18.83
C ARG A 83 2.77 -19.27 19.74
N VAL A 84 2.66 -19.98 20.86
CA VAL A 84 1.59 -19.73 21.84
C VAL A 84 1.72 -18.34 22.46
N ALA A 85 2.92 -17.94 22.87
CA ALA A 85 3.17 -16.62 23.46
C ALA A 85 2.88 -15.50 22.47
N ALA A 86 3.33 -15.60 21.23
CA ALA A 86 3.05 -14.62 20.18
C ALA A 86 1.55 -14.54 19.85
N ALA A 87 0.88 -15.69 19.72
CA ALA A 87 -0.55 -15.73 19.47
C ALA A 87 -1.36 -15.13 20.63
N GLN A 88 -0.94 -15.37 21.88
CA GLN A 88 -1.57 -14.79 23.06
C GLN A 88 -1.39 -13.26 23.08
N ALA A 89 -0.16 -12.77 22.87
CA ALA A 89 0.12 -11.34 22.82
C ALA A 89 -0.67 -10.62 21.69
N ASN A 90 -0.77 -11.26 20.54
CA ASN A 90 -1.57 -10.73 19.42
C ASN A 90 -3.07 -10.73 19.73
N ARG A 91 -3.59 -11.76 20.40
CA ARG A 91 -4.99 -11.82 20.84
C ARG A 91 -5.31 -10.72 21.85
N ASP A 92 -4.39 -10.46 22.78
CA ASP A 92 -4.60 -9.52 23.89
C ASP A 92 -4.35 -8.06 23.47
N ALA A 93 -3.73 -7.83 22.30
CA ALA A 93 -3.63 -6.50 21.73
C ALA A 93 -5.04 -5.94 21.42
N PRO A 94 -5.29 -4.64 21.68
CA PRO A 94 -6.63 -4.07 21.56
C PRO A 94 -7.13 -4.06 20.12
N VAL A 95 -8.44 -4.28 19.95
CA VAL A 95 -9.15 -3.93 18.73
C VAL A 95 -9.35 -2.42 18.73
N LEU A 96 -8.90 -1.76 17.67
CA LEU A 96 -8.96 -0.30 17.57
C LEU A 96 -10.28 0.16 16.92
N PRO A 97 -10.71 1.42 17.14
CA PRO A 97 -11.90 1.96 16.49
C PRO A 97 -11.70 2.10 14.99
N HIS A 98 -12.76 1.86 14.22
CA HIS A 98 -12.79 1.98 12.77
C HIS A 98 -13.87 3.00 12.34
N PRO A 99 -13.66 4.30 12.53
CA PRO A 99 -14.65 5.30 12.17
C PRO A 99 -14.82 5.43 10.66
N THR A 100 -16.06 5.50 10.17
CA THR A 100 -16.40 5.82 8.79
C THR A 100 -16.59 7.32 8.60
N ASN A 101 -16.63 7.81 7.36
CA ASN A 101 -16.98 9.20 7.06
C ASN A 101 -18.49 9.46 7.06
N GLY A 102 -19.32 8.42 7.16
CA GLY A 102 -20.79 8.51 7.21
C GLY A 102 -21.46 8.75 5.87
N ASP A 103 -20.73 8.70 4.75
CA ASP A 103 -21.32 8.99 3.42
C ASP A 103 -22.25 7.86 2.94
N GLU A 104 -21.95 6.60 3.28
CA GLU A 104 -22.79 5.45 2.88
C GLU A 104 -24.19 5.52 3.52
N GLU A 105 -24.27 5.99 4.76
CA GLU A 105 -25.54 6.18 5.46
C GLU A 105 -26.23 7.49 5.06
N ARG A 106 -25.46 8.53 4.73
CA ARG A 106 -25.99 9.85 4.37
C ARG A 106 -26.62 9.88 3.00
N TYR A 107 -26.04 9.21 2.01
CA TYR A 107 -26.48 9.26 0.62
C TYR A 107 -27.14 7.94 0.23
N GLN A 108 -28.48 7.93 0.17
CA GLN A 108 -29.28 6.73 -0.11
C GLN A 108 -29.10 6.18 -1.54
N ASN A 109 -28.55 6.98 -2.46
CA ASN A 109 -28.13 6.55 -3.80
C ASN A 109 -26.65 6.11 -3.84
N TYR A 110 -25.99 6.00 -2.69
CA TYR A 110 -24.63 5.49 -2.52
C TYR A 110 -23.54 6.23 -3.32
N ILE A 111 -23.76 7.50 -3.68
CA ILE A 111 -22.80 8.31 -4.47
C ILE A 111 -21.45 8.54 -3.76
N GLY A 112 -21.36 8.37 -2.46
CA GLY A 112 -20.11 8.43 -1.68
C GLY A 112 -19.38 7.09 -1.59
N SER A 113 -19.98 6.01 -2.11
CA SER A 113 -19.49 4.64 -1.98
C SER A 113 -18.84 4.11 -3.25
N ASP A 114 -18.04 3.05 -3.13
CA ASP A 114 -17.50 2.31 -4.27
C ASP A 114 -18.57 1.39 -4.85
N THR A 115 -18.98 1.68 -6.06
CA THR A 115 -20.08 0.99 -6.76
C THR A 115 -19.65 0.41 -8.10
N ARG A 116 -18.38 0.54 -8.47
CA ARG A 116 -17.87 0.13 -9.78
C ARG A 116 -18.11 -1.34 -10.08
N GLY A 117 -18.49 -1.61 -11.33
CA GLY A 117 -18.78 -2.95 -11.82
C GLY A 117 -20.18 -3.43 -11.51
N LEU A 118 -20.94 -2.73 -10.67
CA LEU A 118 -22.38 -2.93 -10.51
C LEU A 118 -23.15 -2.24 -11.64
N PRO A 119 -24.45 -2.55 -11.84
CA PRO A 119 -25.30 -1.81 -12.79
C PRO A 119 -25.48 -0.35 -12.37
N HIS A 120 -25.30 0.57 -13.33
CA HIS A 120 -25.52 2.01 -13.16
C HIS A 120 -26.52 2.51 -14.19
N ASP A 121 -27.28 3.53 -13.82
CA ASP A 121 -28.18 4.25 -14.71
C ASP A 121 -27.43 5.21 -15.66
N GLY A 122 -28.15 5.97 -16.48
CA GLY A 122 -27.58 6.93 -17.42
C GLY A 122 -26.87 8.12 -16.76
N ARG A 123 -26.94 8.29 -15.44
CA ARG A 123 -26.18 9.29 -14.66
C ARG A 123 -24.96 8.69 -13.97
N GLY A 124 -24.77 7.39 -14.06
CA GLY A 124 -23.73 6.69 -13.32
C GLY A 124 -24.06 6.50 -11.84
N GLU A 125 -25.35 6.59 -11.47
CA GLU A 125 -25.80 6.17 -10.13
C GLU A 125 -26.04 4.67 -10.13
N VAL A 126 -25.59 4.01 -9.07
CA VAL A 126 -25.70 2.55 -8.95
C VAL A 126 -27.16 2.11 -8.73
N ASP A 127 -27.52 0.94 -9.23
CA ASP A 127 -28.73 0.25 -8.79
C ASP A 127 -28.62 -0.06 -7.28
N PRO A 128 -29.46 0.54 -6.41
CA PRO A 128 -29.39 0.32 -4.98
C PRO A 128 -29.59 -1.13 -4.55
N ALA A 129 -30.35 -1.93 -5.33
CA ALA A 129 -30.56 -3.35 -5.05
C ALA A 129 -29.26 -4.15 -5.27
N ALA A 130 -28.52 -3.84 -6.34
CA ALA A 130 -27.23 -4.45 -6.62
C ALA A 130 -26.18 -4.12 -5.54
N PHE A 131 -26.13 -2.86 -5.08
CA PHE A 131 -25.24 -2.46 -3.99
C PHE A 131 -25.57 -3.18 -2.67
N LYS A 132 -26.85 -3.26 -2.30
CA LYS A 132 -27.31 -4.00 -1.12
C LYS A 132 -27.01 -5.50 -1.22
N ALA A 133 -27.10 -6.09 -2.41
CA ALA A 133 -26.71 -7.48 -2.64
C ALA A 133 -25.21 -7.71 -2.37
N SER A 134 -24.35 -6.75 -2.78
CA SER A 134 -22.91 -6.80 -2.46
C SER A 134 -22.66 -6.73 -0.95
N LEU A 135 -23.32 -5.81 -0.24
CA LEU A 135 -23.17 -5.69 1.23
C LEU A 135 -23.63 -6.98 1.94
N LYS A 136 -24.73 -7.59 1.48
CA LYS A 136 -25.22 -8.85 2.02
C LYS A 136 -24.22 -9.99 1.80
N ALA A 137 -23.62 -10.09 0.61
CA ALA A 137 -22.60 -11.08 0.30
C ALA A 137 -21.35 -10.89 1.20
N TYR A 138 -20.89 -9.65 1.37
CA TYR A 138 -19.75 -9.35 2.25
C TYR A 138 -20.02 -9.75 3.70
N ALA A 139 -21.21 -9.48 4.21
CA ALA A 139 -21.60 -9.81 5.58
C ALA A 139 -21.76 -11.32 5.79
N SER A 140 -22.27 -12.05 4.80
CA SER A 140 -22.52 -13.50 4.93
C SER A 140 -21.28 -14.36 4.72
N GLY A 141 -20.38 -13.93 3.83
CA GLY A 141 -19.27 -14.76 3.36
C GLY A 141 -19.69 -15.95 2.50
N ASP A 142 -20.96 -16.07 2.16
CA ASP A 142 -21.52 -17.18 1.41
C ASP A 142 -21.20 -17.07 -0.08
N PRO A 143 -20.53 -18.08 -0.69
CA PRO A 143 -20.23 -18.09 -2.11
C PRO A 143 -21.47 -17.89 -3.00
N ALA A 144 -22.61 -18.44 -2.62
CA ALA A 144 -23.85 -18.29 -3.40
C ALA A 144 -24.36 -16.84 -3.42
N GLN A 145 -24.16 -16.08 -2.34
CA GLN A 145 -24.48 -14.65 -2.30
C GLN A 145 -23.54 -13.83 -3.18
N PHE A 146 -22.25 -14.19 -3.26
CA PHE A 146 -21.31 -13.54 -4.17
C PHE A 146 -21.66 -13.78 -5.64
N GLU A 147 -22.03 -15.01 -6.01
CA GLU A 147 -22.46 -15.33 -7.38
C GLU A 147 -23.80 -14.67 -7.75
N ALA A 148 -24.61 -14.29 -6.77
CA ALA A 148 -25.87 -13.60 -6.96
C ALA A 148 -25.75 -12.07 -7.08
N ILE A 149 -24.57 -11.48 -6.95
CA ILE A 149 -24.37 -10.03 -7.10
C ILE A 149 -24.61 -9.66 -8.57
N PRO A 150 -25.56 -8.75 -8.87
CA PRO A 150 -25.75 -8.26 -10.23
C PRO A 150 -24.52 -7.49 -10.70
N LEU A 151 -23.98 -7.82 -11.87
CA LEU A 151 -22.88 -7.09 -12.50
C LEU A 151 -23.41 -6.20 -13.63
N GLY A 152 -22.87 -5.01 -13.78
CA GLY A 152 -23.16 -4.10 -14.88
C GLY A 152 -22.43 -4.47 -16.18
N GLY A 153 -21.36 -5.27 -16.07
CA GLY A 153 -20.51 -5.69 -17.19
C GLY A 153 -19.87 -7.05 -16.98
N THR A 154 -18.73 -7.28 -17.64
CA THR A 154 -18.01 -8.57 -17.62
C THR A 154 -16.82 -8.60 -16.67
N ARG A 155 -16.39 -7.46 -16.14
CA ARG A 155 -15.29 -7.39 -15.18
C ARG A 155 -15.75 -7.93 -13.83
N LYS A 156 -15.04 -8.93 -13.33
CA LYS A 156 -15.33 -9.55 -12.03
C LYS A 156 -14.89 -8.65 -10.88
N GLN A 157 -15.66 -8.66 -9.80
CA GLN A 157 -15.30 -8.00 -8.56
C GLN A 157 -14.25 -8.83 -7.78
N LEU A 158 -13.46 -8.15 -6.97
CA LEU A 158 -12.55 -8.81 -6.04
C LEU A 158 -13.36 -9.35 -4.85
N ASN A 159 -13.19 -10.66 -4.55
CA ASN A 159 -13.86 -11.28 -3.40
C ASN A 159 -13.12 -10.89 -2.09
N PRO A 160 -13.81 -10.29 -1.11
CA PRO A 160 -13.19 -9.83 0.13
C PRO A 160 -12.89 -10.95 1.15
N ILE A 161 -13.42 -12.17 0.97
CA ILE A 161 -13.32 -13.25 1.96
C ILE A 161 -11.86 -13.64 2.24
N GLY A 162 -10.99 -13.54 1.23
CA GLY A 162 -9.54 -13.76 1.43
C GLY A 162 -8.90 -12.84 2.46
N THR A 163 -9.51 -11.70 2.77
CA THR A 163 -9.01 -10.76 3.80
C THR A 163 -9.28 -11.22 5.22
N LEU A 164 -10.19 -12.19 5.40
CA LEU A 164 -10.52 -12.80 6.68
C LEU A 164 -9.60 -13.98 7.03
N ALA A 165 -8.69 -14.35 6.14
CA ALA A 165 -7.71 -15.39 6.43
C ALA A 165 -6.80 -14.95 7.57
N VAL A 166 -6.64 -15.81 8.55
CA VAL A 166 -5.79 -15.60 9.72
C VAL A 166 -4.32 -15.80 9.34
N SER A 167 -3.45 -15.02 9.91
CA SER A 167 -2.00 -15.18 9.81
C SER A 167 -1.41 -15.64 11.13
N LEU A 168 -0.26 -16.30 11.06
CA LEU A 168 0.38 -16.85 12.27
C LEU A 168 1.26 -15.81 12.98
N GLU A 169 1.72 -14.80 12.27
CA GLU A 169 2.54 -13.70 12.80
C GLU A 169 1.86 -12.34 12.56
N GLY A 170 2.15 -11.38 13.41
CA GLY A 170 1.63 -10.02 13.34
C GLY A 170 0.17 -9.91 13.76
N LEU A 171 -0.26 -8.67 13.89
CA LEU A 171 -1.63 -8.34 14.28
C LEU A 171 -2.62 -8.60 13.14
N ASN A 172 -3.89 -8.80 13.50
CA ASN A 172 -5.00 -8.91 12.55
C ASN A 172 -5.44 -7.53 12.04
N PRO A 173 -6.12 -7.45 10.88
CA PRO A 173 -6.58 -6.17 10.32
C PRO A 173 -7.41 -5.32 11.27
N THR A 174 -8.21 -5.94 12.15
CA THR A 174 -9.04 -5.26 13.16
C THR A 174 -8.25 -4.57 14.27
N GLN A 175 -6.97 -4.81 14.36
CA GLN A 175 -6.07 -4.24 15.38
C GLN A 175 -5.24 -3.07 14.84
N PHE A 176 -5.51 -2.64 13.61
CA PHE A 176 -4.95 -1.43 13.01
C PHE A 176 -6.05 -0.42 12.76
N SER A 177 -5.79 0.86 13.00
CA SER A 177 -6.73 1.93 12.76
C SER A 177 -6.13 2.98 11.83
N ILE A 178 -6.99 3.58 11.03
CA ILE A 178 -6.69 4.76 10.21
C ILE A 178 -7.83 5.77 10.38
N PRO A 179 -7.57 7.07 10.23
CA PRO A 179 -8.64 8.05 10.23
C PRO A 179 -9.68 7.75 9.15
N PRO A 180 -10.92 8.21 9.27
CA PRO A 180 -11.93 8.02 8.22
C PRO A 180 -11.47 8.67 6.91
N ALA A 181 -11.86 8.08 5.77
CA ALA A 181 -11.68 8.73 4.47
C ALA A 181 -12.34 10.11 4.47
N PRO A 182 -11.80 11.12 3.77
CA PRO A 182 -12.47 12.41 3.64
C PRO A 182 -13.90 12.25 3.10
N ALA A 183 -14.87 12.90 3.75
CA ALA A 183 -16.25 12.87 3.30
C ALA A 183 -16.42 13.53 1.93
N LEU A 184 -17.43 13.12 1.17
CA LEU A 184 -17.68 13.52 -0.22
C LEU A 184 -17.65 15.05 -0.42
N ASN A 185 -18.23 15.82 0.51
CA ASN A 185 -18.33 17.28 0.44
C ASN A 185 -17.33 18.03 1.33
N SER A 186 -16.29 17.34 1.83
CA SER A 186 -15.29 17.96 2.71
C SER A 186 -14.27 18.79 1.92
N THR A 187 -13.67 19.78 2.61
CA THR A 187 -12.55 20.59 2.07
C THR A 187 -11.35 19.72 1.70
N VAL A 188 -11.09 18.64 2.46
CA VAL A 188 -9.99 17.70 2.17
C VAL A 188 -10.26 16.93 0.88
N ARG A 189 -11.49 16.40 0.69
CA ARG A 189 -11.87 15.74 -0.57
C ARG A 189 -11.79 16.69 -1.75
N ALA A 190 -12.19 17.96 -1.55
CA ALA A 190 -12.08 18.98 -2.58
C ALA A 190 -10.62 19.24 -2.98
N ALA A 191 -9.73 19.41 -2.02
CA ALA A 191 -8.31 19.63 -2.27
C ALA A 191 -7.65 18.42 -2.94
N ASP A 192 -7.95 17.20 -2.50
CA ASP A 192 -7.50 15.96 -3.15
C ASP A 192 -7.94 15.91 -4.62
N ALA A 193 -9.18 16.29 -4.92
CA ALA A 193 -9.69 16.30 -6.29
C ALA A 193 -9.02 17.36 -7.15
N VAL A 194 -8.86 18.59 -6.64
CA VAL A 194 -8.14 19.68 -7.35
C VAL A 194 -6.70 19.26 -7.65
N GLU A 195 -6.02 18.61 -6.70
CA GLU A 195 -4.69 18.06 -6.91
C GLU A 195 -4.66 17.05 -8.07
N LEU A 196 -5.64 16.13 -8.15
CA LEU A 196 -5.73 15.16 -9.24
C LEU A 196 -5.97 15.81 -10.61
N TYR A 197 -6.80 16.86 -10.69
CA TYR A 197 -6.98 17.60 -11.93
C TYR A 197 -5.67 18.28 -12.35
N TRP A 198 -4.90 18.88 -11.43
CA TRP A 198 -3.57 19.39 -11.73
C TRP A 198 -2.60 18.30 -12.18
N GLN A 199 -2.59 17.15 -11.52
CA GLN A 199 -1.77 16.01 -11.94
C GLN A 199 -2.15 15.55 -13.34
N SER A 200 -3.44 15.51 -13.70
CA SER A 200 -3.86 15.15 -15.04
C SER A 200 -3.36 16.12 -16.13
N LEU A 201 -3.21 17.40 -15.80
CA LEU A 201 -2.68 18.43 -16.69
C LEU A 201 -1.16 18.36 -16.82
N LEU A 202 -0.45 18.06 -15.73
CA LEU A 202 1.00 18.12 -15.59
C LEU A 202 1.69 16.76 -15.77
N ARG A 203 0.94 15.67 -16.03
CA ARG A 203 1.50 14.31 -16.02
C ARG A 203 2.59 14.04 -17.03
N ASP A 204 2.67 14.84 -18.10
CA ASP A 204 3.67 14.71 -19.16
C ASP A 204 4.82 15.74 -19.03
N VAL A 205 4.78 16.59 -17.99
CA VAL A 205 5.86 17.52 -17.67
C VAL A 205 6.99 16.74 -16.98
N PRO A 206 8.26 16.92 -17.38
CA PRO A 206 9.37 16.31 -16.71
C PRO A 206 9.41 16.61 -15.21
N LEU A 207 9.57 15.59 -14.37
CA LEU A 207 9.62 15.76 -12.91
C LEU A 207 10.82 16.58 -12.44
N THR A 208 11.85 16.72 -13.27
CA THR A 208 12.98 17.62 -13.05
C THR A 208 12.62 19.12 -13.18
N ALA A 209 11.45 19.45 -13.77
CA ALA A 209 10.96 20.82 -13.85
C ALA A 209 10.28 21.29 -12.54
N PHE A 210 10.01 20.39 -11.61
CA PHE A 210 9.38 20.71 -10.32
C PHE A 210 10.44 21.24 -9.34
N THR A 211 10.95 22.43 -9.61
CA THR A 211 11.97 23.15 -8.82
C THR A 211 11.47 24.55 -8.47
N ASN A 212 12.04 25.18 -7.44
CA ASN A 212 11.59 26.49 -6.98
C ASN A 212 11.93 27.63 -7.97
N ASP A 213 12.85 27.38 -8.89
CA ASP A 213 13.29 28.30 -9.96
C ASP A 213 12.62 28.00 -11.33
N THR A 214 11.59 27.15 -11.33
CA THR A 214 10.83 26.80 -12.56
C THR A 214 10.14 28.05 -13.15
N ASP A 215 10.12 28.15 -14.46
CA ASP A 215 9.31 29.10 -15.23
C ASP A 215 8.01 28.49 -15.79
N ASN A 216 7.73 27.23 -15.49
CA ASN A 216 6.52 26.55 -15.94
C ASN A 216 5.28 27.12 -15.25
N LYS A 217 4.47 27.84 -16.03
CA LYS A 217 3.27 28.55 -15.54
C LYS A 217 2.22 27.63 -14.92
N ASP A 218 2.13 26.39 -15.37
CA ASP A 218 1.14 25.43 -14.83
C ASP A 218 1.60 24.84 -13.49
N ILE A 219 2.90 24.59 -13.31
CA ILE A 219 3.48 24.21 -12.02
C ILE A 219 3.29 25.34 -10.99
N LEU A 220 3.58 26.58 -11.38
CA LEU A 220 3.41 27.76 -10.52
C LEU A 220 1.94 27.94 -10.12
N ALA A 221 1.02 27.81 -11.09
CA ALA A 221 -0.42 27.94 -10.83
C ALA A 221 -0.95 26.83 -9.93
N ALA A 222 -0.48 25.59 -10.11
CA ALA A 222 -0.85 24.46 -9.25
C ALA A 222 -0.39 24.68 -7.80
N ALA A 223 0.85 25.11 -7.60
CA ALA A 223 1.36 25.42 -6.27
C ALA A 223 0.58 26.58 -5.60
N ASP A 224 0.27 27.63 -6.35
CA ASP A 224 -0.52 28.77 -5.87
C ASP A 224 -1.95 28.37 -5.49
N GLU A 225 -2.63 27.56 -6.32
CA GLU A 225 -3.99 27.10 -6.02
C GLU A 225 -4.03 26.19 -4.79
N LEU A 226 -3.14 25.19 -4.70
CA LEU A 226 -3.09 24.28 -3.55
C LEU A 226 -2.72 24.99 -2.25
N ASN A 227 -2.02 26.13 -2.32
CA ASN A 227 -1.78 26.96 -1.14
C ASN A 227 -3.04 27.64 -0.60
N LYS A 228 -4.02 27.93 -1.45
CA LYS A 228 -5.27 28.59 -1.10
C LYS A 228 -6.34 27.62 -0.58
N LEU A 229 -6.15 26.33 -0.79
CA LEU A 229 -7.12 25.29 -0.38
C LEU A 229 -6.87 24.86 1.07
N PRO A 230 -7.82 25.07 2.00
CA PRO A 230 -7.63 24.74 3.41
C PRO A 230 -7.49 23.23 3.67
N GLY A 231 -8.04 22.40 2.76
CA GLY A 231 -7.94 20.94 2.83
C GLY A 231 -6.70 20.34 2.19
N SER A 232 -5.79 21.16 1.63
CA SER A 232 -4.58 20.66 0.96
C SER A 232 -3.54 20.18 1.98
N ASN A 233 -3.20 18.89 1.91
CA ASN A 233 -2.30 18.18 2.83
C ASN A 233 -0.97 17.74 2.19
N GLY A 234 -0.59 18.34 1.08
CA GLY A 234 0.75 18.18 0.50
C GLY A 234 1.85 18.76 1.39
N PRO A 235 3.13 18.38 1.16
CA PRO A 235 4.24 18.88 1.94
C PRO A 235 4.40 20.40 1.79
N ARG A 236 4.73 21.06 2.90
CA ARG A 236 4.91 22.52 2.96
C ARG A 236 6.27 22.88 3.53
N VAL A 237 6.92 23.85 2.94
CA VAL A 237 8.12 24.51 3.48
C VAL A 237 7.73 25.92 3.92
N ASN A 238 8.02 26.27 5.16
CA ASN A 238 7.59 27.54 5.76
C ASN A 238 6.09 27.83 5.57
N GLY A 239 5.26 26.77 5.74
CA GLY A 239 3.79 26.85 5.61
C GLY A 239 3.27 26.90 4.18
N LYS A 240 4.12 26.80 3.15
CA LYS A 240 3.72 26.92 1.73
C LYS A 240 4.06 25.65 0.94
N VAL A 241 3.14 25.22 0.09
CA VAL A 241 3.42 24.36 -1.05
C VAL A 241 4.24 25.17 -2.05
N THR A 242 5.37 24.66 -2.48
CA THR A 242 6.24 25.27 -3.49
C THR A 242 6.30 24.39 -4.74
N PRO A 243 6.76 24.87 -5.90
CA PRO A 243 6.98 24.02 -7.06
C PRO A 243 7.80 22.75 -6.73
N GLN A 244 8.83 22.87 -5.88
CA GLN A 244 9.67 21.75 -5.48
C GLN A 244 8.93 20.73 -4.59
N THR A 245 7.97 21.16 -3.76
CA THR A 245 7.21 20.28 -2.86
C THR A 245 5.92 19.76 -3.49
N LEU A 246 5.52 20.32 -4.64
CA LEU A 246 4.28 20.00 -5.33
C LEU A 246 4.21 18.51 -5.63
N PHE A 247 3.10 17.89 -5.24
CA PHE A 247 2.80 16.45 -5.41
C PHE A 247 3.77 15.48 -4.74
N ARG A 248 4.66 15.94 -3.82
CA ARG A 248 5.46 15.01 -3.00
C ARG A 248 4.62 14.41 -1.88
N GLY A 249 5.10 13.33 -1.28
CA GLY A 249 4.33 12.51 -0.36
C GLY A 249 4.19 13.08 1.06
N THR A 250 3.14 12.67 1.74
CA THR A 250 2.93 12.81 3.19
C THR A 250 2.41 11.49 3.74
N ALA A 251 2.62 11.22 5.03
CA ALA A 251 2.00 10.11 5.74
C ALA A 251 0.94 10.63 6.72
N LEU A 252 -0.17 9.89 6.89
CA LEU A 252 -1.28 10.25 7.77
C LEU A 252 -1.39 9.23 8.90
N TYR A 253 -1.08 9.64 10.11
CA TYR A 253 -1.23 8.84 11.32
C TYR A 253 -2.53 9.19 12.05
N VAL A 254 -3.11 8.21 12.73
CA VAL A 254 -4.16 8.49 13.74
C VAL A 254 -3.57 9.37 14.84
N ASP A 255 -4.28 10.40 15.22
CA ASP A 255 -3.90 11.21 16.38
C ASP A 255 -4.17 10.41 17.67
N LYS A 256 -3.11 10.09 18.40
CA LYS A 256 -3.19 9.29 19.63
C LYS A 256 -3.94 10.00 20.77
N SER A 257 -4.13 11.31 20.66
CA SER A 257 -4.94 12.08 21.62
C SER A 257 -6.45 11.94 21.38
N ASP A 258 -6.86 11.42 20.22
CA ASP A 258 -8.24 11.15 19.86
C ASP A 258 -8.56 9.64 19.99
N PRO A 259 -9.18 9.21 21.11
CA PRO A 259 -9.52 7.80 21.31
C PRO A 259 -10.60 7.28 20.34
N SER A 260 -11.31 8.17 19.64
CA SER A 260 -12.28 7.77 18.62
C SER A 260 -11.63 7.36 17.29
N GLY A 261 -10.35 7.66 17.09
CA GLY A 261 -9.61 7.39 15.86
C GLY A 261 -10.04 8.25 14.66
N ARG A 262 -10.83 9.31 14.87
CA ARG A 262 -11.34 10.16 13.78
C ARG A 262 -10.34 11.20 13.31
N THR A 263 -9.46 11.67 14.20
CA THR A 263 -8.50 12.72 13.90
C THR A 263 -7.20 12.12 13.40
N GLY A 264 -6.65 12.72 12.36
CA GLY A 264 -5.37 12.33 11.80
C GLY A 264 -4.36 13.48 11.77
N ARG A 265 -3.08 13.13 11.82
CA ARG A 265 -1.95 14.06 11.73
C ARG A 265 -1.11 13.72 10.51
N TYR A 266 -1.00 14.67 9.57
CA TYR A 266 -0.10 14.56 8.44
C TYR A 266 1.33 14.88 8.86
N VAL A 267 2.27 14.09 8.34
CA VAL A 267 3.72 14.26 8.54
C VAL A 267 4.45 14.16 7.21
N ILE A 268 5.63 14.77 7.15
CA ILE A 268 6.51 14.71 5.98
C ILE A 268 7.61 13.70 6.29
N PRO A 269 7.64 12.52 5.65
CA PRO A 269 8.71 11.55 5.87
C PRO A 269 10.08 12.11 5.47
N LEU A 270 11.13 11.72 6.20
CA LEU A 270 12.51 12.08 5.84
C LEU A 270 12.82 11.64 4.41
N GLY A 271 13.57 12.46 3.66
CA GLY A 271 13.89 12.23 2.25
C GLY A 271 12.82 12.71 1.27
N THR A 272 11.63 13.11 1.74
CA THR A 272 10.55 13.57 0.85
C THR A 272 10.90 14.88 0.15
N LEU A 273 11.54 15.80 0.83
CA LEU A 273 11.85 17.14 0.30
C LEU A 273 13.20 17.21 -0.41
N GLU A 274 14.05 16.20 -0.22
CA GLU A 274 15.42 16.16 -0.69
C GLU A 274 15.54 15.46 -2.05
N GLY A 275 16.45 15.94 -2.87
CA GLY A 275 16.89 15.28 -4.10
C GLY A 275 15.83 15.17 -5.21
N PRO A 276 16.09 14.30 -6.19
CA PRO A 276 15.19 14.02 -7.30
C PRO A 276 13.81 13.58 -6.81
N TYR A 277 12.79 13.80 -7.62
CA TYR A 277 11.41 13.38 -7.33
C TYR A 277 11.30 11.87 -7.22
N ILE A 278 11.99 11.14 -8.08
CA ILE A 278 12.01 9.68 -8.12
C ILE A 278 13.13 9.13 -7.24
N SER A 279 12.81 8.11 -6.46
CA SER A 279 13.76 7.41 -5.61
C SER A 279 14.88 6.76 -6.42
N GLN A 280 16.09 6.76 -5.88
CA GLN A 280 17.27 6.09 -6.46
C GLN A 280 17.05 4.58 -6.65
N PHE A 281 16.19 3.97 -5.85
CA PHE A 281 15.82 2.56 -5.98
C PHE A 281 14.94 2.26 -7.21
N ALA A 282 14.34 3.27 -7.83
CA ALA A 282 13.57 3.14 -9.06
C ALA A 282 14.35 3.60 -10.32
N LEU A 283 15.58 4.11 -10.13
CA LEU A 283 16.40 4.65 -11.22
C LEU A 283 17.67 3.81 -11.52
N ARG A 284 17.94 2.79 -10.71
CA ARG A 284 19.16 1.99 -10.85
C ARG A 284 18.80 0.55 -11.19
N ASP A 285 19.51 -0.02 -12.17
CA ASP A 285 19.44 -1.43 -12.47
C ASP A 285 19.87 -2.24 -11.25
N ALA A 286 19.05 -3.21 -10.83
CA ALA A 286 19.37 -4.03 -9.67
C ALA A 286 20.09 -5.31 -10.09
N PRO A 287 21.29 -5.60 -9.54
CA PRO A 287 22.03 -6.81 -9.86
C PRO A 287 21.30 -8.04 -9.32
N HIS A 288 21.11 -9.06 -10.16
CA HIS A 288 20.46 -10.31 -9.82
C HIS A 288 21.30 -11.50 -10.31
N GLY A 289 22.34 -11.83 -9.57
CA GLY A 289 23.33 -12.83 -10.01
C GLY A 289 24.04 -12.39 -11.30
N ALA A 290 23.92 -13.20 -12.34
CA ALA A 290 24.47 -12.89 -13.67
C ALA A 290 23.54 -12.00 -14.52
N GLN A 291 22.41 -11.58 -14.00
CA GLN A 291 21.38 -10.78 -14.68
C GLN A 291 21.15 -9.46 -13.94
N TYR A 292 20.32 -8.61 -14.52
CA TYR A 292 19.87 -7.37 -13.93
C TYR A 292 18.36 -7.24 -14.02
N ILE A 293 17.74 -6.62 -13.01
CA ILE A 293 16.38 -6.10 -13.12
C ILE A 293 16.53 -4.66 -13.63
N PRO A 294 16.13 -4.36 -14.87
CA PRO A 294 16.32 -3.03 -15.45
C PRO A 294 15.43 -2.00 -14.79
N ALA A 295 15.94 -0.78 -14.61
CA ALA A 295 15.18 0.37 -14.14
C ALA A 295 14.42 1.07 -15.27
N GLN A 296 14.82 0.89 -16.52
CA GLN A 296 14.08 1.39 -17.67
C GLN A 296 12.78 0.63 -17.86
N ILE A 297 11.72 1.35 -18.14
CA ILE A 297 10.36 0.84 -18.31
C ILE A 297 9.80 1.11 -19.70
N ARG A 298 8.86 0.28 -20.10
CA ARG A 298 7.94 0.59 -21.18
C ARG A 298 6.88 1.56 -20.63
N THR A 299 6.60 2.65 -21.34
CA THR A 299 5.57 3.62 -20.98
C THR A 299 4.60 3.85 -22.11
N VAL A 300 3.52 4.57 -21.85
CA VAL A 300 2.53 4.94 -22.84
C VAL A 300 2.74 6.37 -23.33
N THR A 301 2.37 6.64 -24.59
CA THR A 301 2.50 7.98 -25.18
C THR A 301 1.46 8.94 -24.58
N PRO A 302 1.71 10.28 -24.64
CA PRO A 302 0.78 11.28 -24.11
C PRO A 302 -0.65 11.21 -24.66
N GLU A 303 -0.84 10.67 -25.87
CA GLU A 303 -2.16 10.50 -26.48
C GLU A 303 -2.98 9.40 -25.76
N SER A 304 -2.34 8.54 -24.99
CA SER A 304 -3.01 7.53 -24.15
C SER A 304 -3.63 8.19 -22.92
N THR A 305 -4.76 8.88 -23.15
CA THR A 305 -5.58 9.52 -22.12
C THR A 305 -7.02 9.05 -22.29
N PHE A 306 -7.61 8.56 -21.20
CA PHE A 306 -8.88 7.82 -21.21
C PHE A 306 -9.89 8.47 -20.27
N LEU A 307 -11.15 8.01 -20.39
CA LEU A 307 -12.32 8.42 -19.60
C LEU A 307 -12.61 9.93 -19.71
N THR A 308 -12.30 10.51 -20.87
CA THR A 308 -12.63 11.90 -21.20
C THR A 308 -13.92 12.04 -22.01
N ASP A 309 -14.50 10.94 -22.42
CA ASP A 309 -15.81 10.83 -23.04
C ASP A 309 -16.80 10.23 -22.04
N TYR A 310 -18.05 10.74 -22.03
CA TYR A 310 -19.04 10.30 -21.04
C TYR A 310 -19.49 8.85 -21.23
N ASP A 311 -19.70 8.43 -22.47
CA ASP A 311 -20.14 7.06 -22.77
C ASP A 311 -19.01 6.04 -22.46
N GLU A 312 -17.76 6.41 -22.72
CA GLU A 312 -16.59 5.64 -22.29
C GLU A 312 -16.56 5.52 -20.77
N TRP A 313 -16.70 6.65 -20.06
CA TRP A 313 -16.69 6.68 -18.61
C TRP A 313 -17.80 5.80 -18.02
N LEU A 314 -19.04 5.94 -18.49
CA LEU A 314 -20.19 5.16 -18.02
C LEU A 314 -20.03 3.65 -18.33
N THR A 315 -19.47 3.32 -19.50
CA THR A 315 -19.11 1.95 -19.87
C THR A 315 -18.18 1.32 -18.84
N VAL A 316 -17.14 2.07 -18.44
CA VAL A 316 -16.15 1.60 -17.46
C VAL A 316 -16.72 1.54 -16.05
N GLN A 317 -17.60 2.48 -15.63
CA GLN A 317 -18.29 2.40 -14.34
C GLN A 317 -19.13 1.12 -14.22
N ASN A 318 -19.81 0.72 -15.29
CA ASN A 318 -20.56 -0.53 -15.37
C ASN A 318 -19.67 -1.80 -15.42
N GLY A 319 -18.36 -1.68 -15.31
CA GLY A 319 -17.46 -2.83 -15.35
C GLY A 319 -17.34 -3.47 -16.74
N LYS A 320 -17.49 -2.68 -17.79
CA LYS A 320 -17.21 -3.07 -19.18
C LYS A 320 -15.88 -2.50 -19.61
N PHE A 321 -15.27 -3.09 -20.63
CA PHE A 321 -14.09 -2.53 -21.29
C PHE A 321 -14.54 -1.50 -22.34
N SER A 322 -13.85 -0.35 -22.38
CA SER A 322 -14.14 0.72 -23.36
C SER A 322 -13.80 0.32 -24.81
N GLY A 323 -12.99 -0.72 -24.98
CA GLY A 323 -12.45 -1.11 -26.29
C GLY A 323 -11.25 -0.28 -26.73
N LYS A 324 -10.87 0.75 -25.96
CA LYS A 324 -9.66 1.53 -26.23
C LYS A 324 -8.43 0.83 -25.66
N ALA A 325 -7.30 0.96 -26.34
CA ALA A 325 -6.01 0.41 -25.90
C ALA A 325 -4.96 1.52 -25.74
N PRO A 326 -4.04 1.39 -24.78
CA PRO A 326 -2.94 2.33 -24.66
C PRO A 326 -1.98 2.19 -25.85
N LYS A 327 -1.43 3.32 -26.29
CA LYS A 327 -0.38 3.38 -27.30
C LYS A 327 0.96 3.45 -26.58
N PHE A 328 1.73 2.39 -26.66
CA PHE A 328 3.04 2.31 -26.01
C PHE A 328 4.11 3.05 -26.81
N ASP A 329 5.03 3.68 -26.09
CA ASP A 329 6.28 4.18 -26.64
C ASP A 329 7.18 2.98 -26.97
N PRO A 330 7.75 2.90 -28.20
CA PRO A 330 8.64 1.81 -28.55
C PRO A 330 9.98 1.85 -27.81
N THR A 331 10.33 2.98 -27.18
CA THR A 331 11.61 3.19 -26.51
C THR A 331 11.45 3.03 -25.00
N LEU A 332 12.25 2.14 -24.38
CA LEU A 332 12.36 2.05 -22.95
C LEU A 332 13.05 3.29 -22.39
N ARG A 333 12.57 3.79 -21.24
CA ARG A 333 13.15 4.97 -20.59
C ARG A 333 13.04 4.91 -19.07
N PHE A 334 13.80 5.73 -18.39
CA PHE A 334 13.69 5.90 -16.95
C PHE A 334 12.42 6.71 -16.60
N VAL A 335 11.95 6.53 -15.38
CA VAL A 335 10.77 7.27 -14.87
C VAL A 335 11.11 8.75 -14.79
N ALA A 336 10.61 9.53 -15.73
CA ALA A 336 10.92 10.95 -15.88
C ALA A 336 9.70 11.87 -15.76
N THR A 337 8.49 11.33 -15.87
CA THR A 337 7.23 12.06 -15.83
C THR A 337 6.23 11.41 -14.89
N GLY A 338 5.14 12.11 -14.54
CA GLY A 338 4.05 11.52 -13.76
C GLY A 338 3.38 10.34 -14.50
N ARG A 339 3.30 10.38 -15.83
CA ARG A 339 2.81 9.28 -16.67
C ARG A 339 3.72 8.06 -16.58
N ASP A 340 5.03 8.23 -16.64
CA ASP A 340 5.98 7.14 -16.47
C ASP A 340 5.87 6.53 -15.08
N LEU A 341 5.70 7.38 -14.04
CA LEU A 341 5.52 6.88 -12.69
C LEU A 341 4.21 6.09 -12.53
N ALA A 342 3.12 6.52 -13.18
CA ALA A 342 1.88 5.78 -13.21
C ALA A 342 2.06 4.39 -13.82
N GLU A 343 2.77 4.28 -14.96
CA GLU A 343 3.10 3.00 -15.60
C GLU A 343 4.04 2.15 -14.74
N TYR A 344 5.06 2.76 -14.13
CA TYR A 344 6.00 2.06 -13.24
C TYR A 344 5.30 1.35 -12.09
N VAL A 345 4.30 1.98 -11.48
CA VAL A 345 3.58 1.41 -10.33
C VAL A 345 2.36 0.57 -10.71
N HIS A 346 2.01 0.47 -12.00
CA HIS A 346 0.79 -0.22 -12.44
C HIS A 346 0.81 -1.71 -12.11
N ASN A 347 1.87 -2.41 -12.50
CA ASN A 347 1.99 -3.86 -12.36
C ASN A 347 3.38 -4.30 -11.89
N ASN A 348 4.11 -3.47 -11.15
CA ASN A 348 5.46 -3.78 -10.74
C ASN A 348 5.49 -4.47 -9.37
N SER A 349 5.67 -5.77 -9.34
CA SER A 349 5.84 -6.56 -8.11
C SER A 349 7.31 -6.70 -7.68
N ALA A 350 8.27 -6.37 -8.55
CA ALA A 350 9.70 -6.61 -8.32
C ALA A 350 10.41 -5.45 -7.61
N THR A 351 9.81 -4.26 -7.48
CA THR A 351 10.48 -3.05 -7.00
C THR A 351 11.17 -3.22 -5.65
N PHE A 352 10.49 -3.80 -4.66
CA PHE A 352 11.06 -3.94 -3.31
C PHE A 352 12.09 -5.05 -3.24
N TRP A 353 11.96 -6.06 -4.10
CA TRP A 353 13.00 -7.06 -4.30
C TRP A 353 14.25 -6.45 -4.95
N ALA A 354 14.07 -5.63 -5.99
CA ALA A 354 15.16 -4.88 -6.62
C ALA A 354 15.86 -3.95 -5.61
N ALA A 355 15.10 -3.27 -4.75
CA ALA A 355 15.64 -2.45 -3.68
C ALA A 355 16.48 -3.27 -2.69
N ALA A 356 16.03 -4.47 -2.30
CA ALA A 356 16.79 -5.38 -1.45
C ALA A 356 18.10 -5.84 -2.12
N LEU A 357 18.06 -6.12 -3.41
CA LEU A 357 19.26 -6.47 -4.20
C LEU A 357 20.26 -5.31 -4.28
N LEU A 358 19.77 -4.08 -4.52
CA LEU A 358 20.60 -2.88 -4.53
C LEU A 358 21.27 -2.63 -3.18
N LEU A 359 20.56 -2.87 -2.08
CA LEU A 359 21.10 -2.72 -0.72
C LEU A 359 22.11 -3.81 -0.38
N GLY A 360 21.75 -5.08 -0.65
CA GLY A 360 22.51 -6.26 -0.21
C GLY A 360 23.69 -6.65 -1.11
N THR A 361 23.79 -6.06 -2.30
CA THR A 361 24.89 -6.33 -3.23
C THR A 361 25.96 -5.25 -3.13
N GLY A 362 27.22 -5.66 -3.16
CA GLY A 362 28.35 -4.75 -3.12
C GLY A 362 28.41 -3.87 -4.37
N ALA A 363 29.06 -2.71 -4.24
CA ALA A 363 29.37 -1.84 -5.37
C ALA A 363 30.34 -2.53 -6.31
N ASP A 364 30.07 -2.49 -7.61
CA ASP A 364 31.03 -2.91 -8.64
C ASP A 364 32.04 -1.77 -8.88
N LYS A 365 33.28 -1.98 -8.48
CA LYS A 365 34.35 -1.00 -8.66
C LYS A 365 34.78 -0.81 -10.12
N ALA A 366 34.64 -1.85 -10.93
CA ALA A 366 34.99 -1.82 -12.35
C ALA A 366 33.88 -1.15 -13.17
N ASN A 367 32.62 -1.35 -12.77
CA ASN A 367 31.46 -0.76 -13.44
C ASN A 367 30.41 -0.27 -12.41
N PRO A 368 30.57 0.95 -11.88
CA PRO A 368 29.69 1.47 -10.84
C PRO A 368 28.20 1.54 -11.20
N SER A 369 27.87 1.47 -12.51
CA SER A 369 26.48 1.45 -12.98
C SER A 369 25.81 0.09 -12.76
N TYR A 370 26.56 -0.97 -12.57
CA TYR A 370 26.07 -2.35 -12.46
C TYR A 370 26.15 -2.95 -11.04
N GLY A 371 26.83 -2.27 -10.12
CA GLY A 371 26.91 -2.71 -8.72
C GLY A 371 25.68 -2.29 -7.92
N GLY A 372 25.44 -2.97 -6.80
CA GLY A 372 24.55 -2.50 -5.75
C GLY A 372 25.11 -1.29 -5.01
N PHE A 373 24.41 -0.83 -3.99
CA PHE A 373 24.84 0.31 -3.17
C PHE A 373 25.95 -0.05 -2.18
N GLY A 374 26.15 -1.35 -1.90
CA GLY A 374 27.10 -1.82 -0.89
C GLY A 374 26.74 -1.32 0.51
N THR A 375 25.44 -1.20 0.80
CA THR A 375 24.96 -0.65 2.05
C THR A 375 25.33 -1.56 3.21
N SER A 376 25.85 -0.98 4.28
CA SER A 376 26.09 -1.71 5.52
C SER A 376 24.79 -2.24 6.12
N LEU A 377 24.90 -3.36 6.84
CA LEU A 377 23.80 -3.85 7.66
C LEU A 377 23.48 -2.85 8.78
N ALA A 378 22.29 -2.93 9.35
CA ALA A 378 21.87 -2.07 10.46
C ALA A 378 22.90 -2.12 11.61
N PRO A 379 23.18 -1.00 12.29
CA PRO A 379 24.26 -0.92 13.30
C PRO A 379 24.14 -1.93 14.45
N ASN A 380 22.91 -2.38 14.74
CA ASN A 380 22.63 -3.39 15.78
C ASN A 380 22.58 -4.83 15.25
N ASN A 381 22.93 -5.06 13.98
CA ASN A 381 23.01 -6.41 13.43
C ASN A 381 24.09 -7.22 14.14
N PRO A 382 23.81 -8.41 14.71
CA PRO A 382 24.76 -9.17 15.52
C PRO A 382 26.02 -9.62 14.75
N TYR A 383 25.92 -9.76 13.43
CA TYR A 383 27.04 -10.19 12.59
C TYR A 383 27.94 -9.05 12.11
N LEU A 384 27.53 -7.78 12.24
CA LEU A 384 28.30 -6.64 11.76
C LEU A 384 29.70 -6.54 12.40
N LYS A 385 29.82 -6.92 13.67
CA LYS A 385 31.07 -6.90 14.44
C LYS A 385 31.74 -8.26 14.56
N SER A 386 31.16 -9.32 14.01
CA SER A 386 31.75 -10.66 14.06
C SER A 386 33.00 -10.73 13.19
N LYS A 387 34.06 -11.31 13.75
CA LYS A 387 35.34 -11.51 13.04
C LYS A 387 35.37 -12.82 12.22
N THR A 388 34.51 -13.76 12.54
CA THR A 388 34.58 -15.13 12.02
C THR A 388 33.29 -15.65 11.40
N GLN A 389 32.17 -14.93 11.57
CA GLN A 389 30.86 -15.43 11.18
C GLN A 389 30.04 -14.38 10.42
N VAL A 390 29.16 -14.87 9.57
CA VAL A 390 28.16 -14.09 8.84
C VAL A 390 26.80 -14.76 9.00
N GLY A 391 25.71 -14.02 8.89
CA GLY A 391 24.35 -14.54 8.98
C GLY A 391 23.96 -15.48 7.83
N ALA A 392 24.71 -15.49 6.75
CA ALA A 392 24.52 -16.29 5.54
C ALA A 392 23.08 -16.19 5.01
N SER A 393 22.37 -17.31 4.91
CA SER A 393 21.00 -17.35 4.40
C SER A 393 19.92 -17.46 5.49
N ASN A 394 20.31 -17.47 6.76
CA ASN A 394 19.43 -17.92 7.84
C ASN A 394 18.54 -16.80 8.42
N THR A 395 19.14 -15.72 8.98
CA THR A 395 18.40 -14.68 9.70
C THR A 395 18.68 -13.29 9.15
N PHE A 396 19.86 -12.73 9.36
CA PHE A 396 20.21 -11.34 9.07
C PHE A 396 20.84 -11.11 7.69
N ALA A 397 20.56 -11.97 6.71
CA ALA A 397 21.14 -11.90 5.37
C ALA A 397 20.08 -11.68 4.28
N LEU A 398 20.57 -11.30 3.10
CA LEU A 398 19.71 -10.98 1.95
C LEU A 398 18.66 -12.07 1.64
N PRO A 399 18.95 -13.39 1.61
CA PRO A 399 17.93 -14.39 1.32
C PRO A 399 16.77 -14.41 2.33
N TYR A 400 17.03 -14.18 3.62
CA TYR A 400 15.99 -14.06 4.63
C TYR A 400 15.11 -12.82 4.37
N ILE A 401 15.73 -11.67 4.12
CA ILE A 401 15.03 -10.42 3.81
C ILE A 401 14.17 -10.58 2.56
N GLN A 402 14.69 -11.23 1.52
CA GLN A 402 13.95 -11.52 0.29
C GLN A 402 12.73 -12.44 0.51
N GLY A 403 12.79 -13.35 1.46
CA GLY A 403 11.64 -14.16 1.88
C GLY A 403 10.60 -13.34 2.66
N LEU A 404 11.07 -12.47 3.56
CA LEU A 404 10.20 -11.67 4.43
C LEU A 404 9.45 -10.56 3.66
N LEU A 405 10.04 -9.98 2.62
CA LEU A 405 9.43 -8.93 1.81
C LEU A 405 8.09 -9.34 1.16
N PRO A 406 7.99 -10.39 0.33
CA PRO A 406 6.73 -10.80 -0.30
C PRO A 406 5.73 -11.31 0.74
N TYR A 407 6.18 -11.93 1.82
CA TYR A 407 5.34 -12.31 2.93
C TYR A 407 4.65 -11.09 3.56
N THR A 408 5.42 -10.06 3.92
CA THR A 408 4.92 -8.81 4.49
C THR A 408 4.01 -8.08 3.49
N ALA A 409 4.37 -8.04 2.21
CA ALA A 409 3.57 -7.43 1.15
C ALA A 409 2.18 -8.08 1.01
N SER A 410 2.11 -9.41 1.08
CA SER A 410 0.84 -10.15 1.02
C SER A 410 -0.06 -9.85 2.23
N ARG A 411 0.53 -9.59 3.39
CA ARG A 411 -0.17 -9.21 4.62
C ARG A 411 -0.67 -7.76 4.54
N ALA A 412 0.15 -6.87 3.98
CA ALA A 412 -0.21 -5.48 3.78
C ALA A 412 -1.43 -5.34 2.86
N ILE A 413 -1.44 -6.01 1.72
CA ILE A 413 -2.59 -5.93 0.80
C ILE A 413 -3.86 -6.54 1.42
N ARG A 414 -3.74 -7.62 2.20
CA ARG A 414 -4.87 -8.21 2.92
C ARG A 414 -5.47 -7.23 3.92
N THR A 415 -4.64 -6.54 4.71
CA THR A 415 -5.09 -5.53 5.68
C THR A 415 -5.75 -4.35 4.97
N ALA A 416 -5.16 -3.85 3.86
CA ALA A 416 -5.77 -2.79 3.06
C ALA A 416 -7.16 -3.18 2.55
N TYR A 417 -7.31 -4.40 2.03
CA TYR A 417 -8.58 -4.87 1.48
C TYR A 417 -9.63 -5.10 2.56
N TRP A 418 -9.25 -5.54 3.75
CA TRP A 418 -10.17 -5.61 4.88
C TRP A 418 -10.78 -4.23 5.16
N HIS A 419 -9.97 -3.19 5.29
CA HIS A 419 -10.43 -1.82 5.47
C HIS A 419 -11.31 -1.34 4.31
N LYS A 420 -10.94 -1.66 3.08
CA LYS A 420 -11.70 -1.29 1.86
C LYS A 420 -13.10 -1.88 1.82
N PHE A 421 -13.26 -3.14 2.16
CA PHE A 421 -14.52 -3.86 2.00
C PHE A 421 -15.42 -3.81 3.23
N PHE A 422 -14.82 -3.85 4.42
CA PHE A 422 -15.60 -3.97 5.64
C PHE A 422 -15.77 -2.65 6.40
N ILE A 423 -14.97 -1.63 6.13
CA ILE A 423 -15.03 -0.36 6.85
C ILE A 423 -15.37 0.82 5.92
N HIS A 424 -14.50 1.19 4.99
CA HIS A 424 -14.56 2.51 4.36
C HIS A 424 -15.38 2.58 3.08
N ARG A 425 -15.37 1.58 2.23
CA ARG A 425 -16.12 1.45 0.95
C ARG A 425 -16.26 2.74 0.12
N THR A 426 -15.22 3.56 0.09
CA THR A 426 -15.24 4.92 -0.47
C THR A 426 -15.10 4.89 -1.99
N LEU A 427 -15.80 5.82 -2.67
CA LEU A 427 -15.77 5.98 -4.12
C LEU A 427 -14.36 6.29 -4.67
N ARG A 428 -14.16 5.97 -5.94
CA ARG A 428 -12.93 6.27 -6.70
C ARG A 428 -12.93 7.70 -7.27
N PRO A 429 -11.75 8.28 -7.57
CA PRO A 429 -11.65 9.61 -8.20
C PRO A 429 -12.43 9.74 -9.51
N GLU A 430 -12.48 8.69 -10.32
CA GLU A 430 -13.25 8.70 -11.57
C GLU A 430 -14.76 8.83 -11.34
N ALA A 431 -15.31 8.16 -10.31
CA ALA A 431 -16.69 8.31 -9.93
C ALA A 431 -16.97 9.73 -9.40
N TYR A 432 -16.04 10.29 -8.60
CA TYR A 432 -16.12 11.67 -8.16
C TYR A 432 -16.11 12.66 -9.33
N GLY A 433 -15.27 12.42 -10.35
CA GLY A 433 -15.28 13.16 -11.61
C GLY A 433 -16.63 13.12 -12.35
N GLY A 434 -17.32 11.97 -12.32
CA GLY A 434 -18.68 11.84 -12.84
C GLY A 434 -19.69 12.71 -12.09
N LEU A 435 -19.61 12.76 -10.76
CA LEU A 435 -20.46 13.64 -9.94
C LEU A 435 -20.21 15.13 -10.26
N ILE A 436 -18.93 15.54 -10.41
CA ILE A 436 -18.57 16.90 -10.83
C ILE A 436 -19.17 17.22 -12.21
N HIS A 437 -19.03 16.29 -13.17
CA HIS A 437 -19.58 16.45 -14.51
C HIS A 437 -21.10 16.71 -14.46
N HIS A 438 -21.85 15.88 -13.75
CA HIS A 438 -23.30 16.05 -13.64
C HIS A 438 -23.70 17.28 -12.82
N ARG A 439 -22.95 17.64 -11.80
CA ARG A 439 -23.21 18.88 -11.03
C ARG A 439 -23.18 20.11 -11.93
N ILE A 440 -22.23 20.16 -12.87
CA ILE A 440 -22.03 21.34 -13.74
C ILE A 440 -22.87 21.23 -15.01
N ALA A 441 -22.72 20.15 -15.79
CA ALA A 441 -23.35 20.01 -17.09
C ALA A 441 -24.87 19.80 -17.01
N ASN A 442 -25.33 19.02 -16.03
CA ASN A 442 -26.74 18.63 -15.91
C ASN A 442 -27.45 19.28 -14.71
N LYS A 443 -26.78 20.17 -13.98
CA LYS A 443 -27.29 20.83 -12.77
C LYS A 443 -27.85 19.87 -11.72
N ALA A 444 -27.28 18.65 -11.65
CA ALA A 444 -27.65 17.66 -10.63
C ALA A 444 -27.27 18.17 -9.25
N ASP A 445 -28.12 17.91 -8.25
CA ASP A 445 -27.87 18.37 -6.88
C ASP A 445 -26.93 17.42 -6.13
N TYR A 446 -25.70 17.28 -6.65
CA TYR A 446 -24.63 16.55 -5.93
C TYR A 446 -23.85 17.49 -5.01
N PRO A 447 -23.50 17.04 -3.80
CA PRO A 447 -22.87 17.85 -2.76
C PRO A 447 -21.36 18.02 -3.02
N ILE A 448 -20.99 18.58 -4.17
CA ILE A 448 -19.61 18.87 -4.53
C ILE A 448 -19.20 20.21 -3.91
N HIS A 449 -18.05 20.23 -3.23
CA HIS A 449 -17.54 21.41 -2.58
C HIS A 449 -17.21 22.51 -3.59
N ALA A 450 -17.45 23.78 -3.20
CA ALA A 450 -17.23 24.95 -4.07
C ALA A 450 -15.77 25.10 -4.52
N ASP A 451 -14.81 24.69 -3.71
CA ASP A 451 -13.38 24.73 -4.06
C ASP A 451 -13.07 23.92 -5.33
N VAL A 452 -13.77 22.81 -5.57
CA VAL A 452 -13.63 22.03 -6.80
C VAL A 452 -14.30 22.74 -7.97
N LEU A 453 -15.55 23.17 -7.78
CA LEU A 453 -16.37 23.77 -8.85
C LEU A 453 -15.76 25.06 -9.39
N ASN A 454 -15.05 25.80 -8.55
CA ASN A 454 -14.42 27.08 -8.89
C ASN A 454 -12.90 26.96 -9.14
N SER A 455 -12.34 25.74 -9.20
CA SER A 455 -10.91 25.54 -9.32
C SER A 455 -10.36 25.89 -10.71
N GLN A 456 -9.15 26.46 -10.73
CA GLN A 456 -8.41 26.65 -11.97
C GLN A 456 -8.06 25.30 -12.64
N ALA A 457 -7.73 24.29 -11.83
CA ALA A 457 -7.42 22.94 -12.30
C ALA A 457 -8.57 22.39 -13.15
N LEU A 458 -9.80 22.44 -12.64
CA LEU A 458 -10.98 21.98 -13.37
C LEU A 458 -11.20 22.79 -14.66
N ALA A 459 -11.14 24.14 -14.59
CA ALA A 459 -11.32 25.00 -15.76
C ALA A 459 -10.29 24.68 -16.86
N ARG A 460 -9.00 24.50 -16.50
CA ARG A 460 -7.94 24.13 -17.44
C ARG A 460 -8.09 22.71 -17.96
N SER A 461 -8.58 21.76 -17.14
CA SER A 461 -8.90 20.41 -17.56
C SER A 461 -10.00 20.39 -18.62
N VAL A 462 -11.06 21.17 -18.42
CA VAL A 462 -12.12 21.36 -19.43
C VAL A 462 -11.57 21.95 -20.72
N ALA A 463 -10.72 22.96 -20.63
CA ALA A 463 -10.09 23.57 -21.81
C ALA A 463 -9.19 22.59 -22.59
N LYS A 464 -8.50 21.67 -21.88
CA LYS A 464 -7.60 20.68 -22.49
C LYS A 464 -8.35 19.43 -23.01
N PHE A 465 -9.31 18.90 -22.27
CA PHE A 465 -9.94 17.61 -22.53
C PHE A 465 -11.40 17.70 -22.99
N GLY A 466 -12.01 18.90 -22.97
CA GLY A 466 -13.40 19.13 -23.38
C GLY A 466 -14.46 18.60 -22.41
N THR A 467 -14.07 18.22 -21.19
CA THR A 467 -14.98 17.56 -20.23
C THR A 467 -14.66 17.93 -18.78
N HIS A 468 -15.65 17.81 -17.90
CA HIS A 468 -15.47 17.92 -16.45
C HIS A 468 -15.06 16.57 -15.80
N LEU A 469 -15.04 15.48 -16.55
CA LEU A 469 -14.53 14.18 -16.08
C LEU A 469 -13.05 14.26 -15.78
N LEU A 470 -12.59 13.43 -14.84
CA LEU A 470 -11.15 13.30 -14.55
C LEU A 470 -10.49 12.41 -15.62
N ALA A 471 -9.50 12.95 -16.31
CA ALA A 471 -8.75 12.20 -17.32
C ALA A 471 -7.81 11.15 -16.68
N HIS A 472 -7.80 9.93 -17.23
CA HIS A 472 -7.06 8.77 -16.73
C HIS A 472 -5.91 8.34 -17.64
N VAL A 473 -4.94 7.59 -17.07
CA VAL A 473 -3.87 6.92 -17.84
C VAL A 473 -4.31 5.53 -18.31
N TYR A 474 -5.19 4.87 -17.57
CA TYR A 474 -5.59 3.49 -17.85
C TYR A 474 -6.96 3.43 -18.53
N PRO A 475 -7.11 2.66 -19.63
CA PRO A 475 -8.37 2.54 -20.36
C PRO A 475 -9.47 1.81 -19.56
N GLU A 476 -9.07 0.96 -18.63
CA GLU A 476 -9.97 0.26 -17.73
C GLU A 476 -10.40 1.09 -16.51
N GLY A 477 -9.83 2.29 -16.32
CA GLY A 477 -10.02 3.11 -15.14
C GLY A 477 -9.43 2.50 -13.86
N ALA A 478 -10.00 2.80 -12.70
CA ALA A 478 -9.53 2.27 -11.43
C ALA A 478 -9.84 0.76 -11.25
N PRO A 479 -9.16 0.04 -10.37
CA PRO A 479 -9.54 -1.31 -9.95
C PRO A 479 -10.95 -1.37 -9.36
N ILE A 480 -11.65 -2.50 -9.56
CA ILE A 480 -13.02 -2.70 -9.03
C ILE A 480 -12.96 -3.08 -7.54
N HIS A 481 -12.70 -2.11 -6.72
CA HIS A 481 -12.78 -2.12 -5.26
C HIS A 481 -12.58 -0.71 -4.72
N SER A 482 -13.03 -0.45 -3.49
CA SER A 482 -12.93 0.85 -2.80
C SER A 482 -11.53 1.50 -2.91
N THR A 483 -11.51 2.83 -2.93
CA THR A 483 -10.26 3.59 -3.05
C THR A 483 -9.42 3.55 -1.77
N TYR A 484 -10.03 3.75 -0.58
CA TYR A 484 -9.39 4.00 0.70
C TYR A 484 -9.33 2.76 1.60
N PRO A 485 -8.16 2.46 2.20
CA PRO A 485 -6.81 2.99 1.98
C PRO A 485 -6.16 2.48 0.68
N GLY A 486 -5.04 3.06 0.24
CA GLY A 486 -4.32 2.65 -0.96
C GLY A 486 -3.53 1.34 -0.77
N GLY A 487 -3.91 0.27 -1.45
CA GLY A 487 -3.25 -1.04 -1.29
C GLY A 487 -1.79 -1.06 -1.72
N ALA A 488 -1.46 -0.47 -2.87
CA ALA A 488 -0.09 -0.40 -3.38
C ALA A 488 0.85 0.37 -2.43
N SER A 489 0.36 1.48 -1.87
CA SER A 489 1.11 2.29 -0.91
C SER A 489 1.37 1.56 0.40
N GLN A 490 0.40 0.73 0.84
CA GLN A 490 0.57 -0.06 2.06
C GLN A 490 1.62 -1.16 1.86
N ILE A 491 1.62 -1.84 0.72
CA ILE A 491 2.69 -2.78 0.34
C ILE A 491 4.04 -2.07 0.38
N ALA A 492 4.12 -0.89 -0.23
CA ALA A 492 5.35 -0.12 -0.30
C ALA A 492 5.86 0.27 1.08
N ALA A 493 5.00 0.82 1.93
CA ALA A 493 5.36 1.22 3.29
C ALA A 493 5.83 0.05 4.14
N ALA A 494 5.12 -1.07 4.09
CA ALA A 494 5.51 -2.27 4.83
C ALA A 494 6.87 -2.80 4.34
N SER A 495 7.10 -2.86 3.03
CA SER A 495 8.35 -3.34 2.45
C SER A 495 9.55 -2.46 2.80
N VAL A 496 9.43 -1.12 2.69
CA VAL A 496 10.54 -0.23 3.02
C VAL A 496 10.83 -0.22 4.51
N THR A 497 9.83 -0.44 5.37
CA THR A 497 10.03 -0.59 6.82
C THR A 497 10.85 -1.83 7.13
N ILE A 498 10.59 -2.97 6.48
CA ILE A 498 11.45 -4.16 6.56
C ILE A 498 12.88 -3.80 6.13
N LEU A 499 13.07 -3.14 4.99
CA LEU A 499 14.41 -2.80 4.51
C LEU A 499 15.17 -1.88 5.48
N LYS A 500 14.51 -0.87 6.04
CA LYS A 500 15.12 0.01 7.08
C LYS A 500 15.52 -0.75 8.34
N ALA A 501 14.79 -1.81 8.70
CA ALA A 501 15.08 -2.62 9.89
C ALA A 501 16.38 -3.46 9.75
N PHE A 502 16.75 -3.83 8.53
CA PHE A 502 17.90 -4.71 8.27
C PHE A 502 19.15 -4.01 7.75
N TYR A 503 19.02 -2.80 7.17
CA TYR A 503 20.13 -2.05 6.60
C TYR A 503 20.34 -0.71 7.31
N ASP A 504 21.54 -0.15 7.20
CA ASP A 504 21.85 1.16 7.75
C ASP A 504 21.11 2.25 6.97
N GLU A 505 20.02 2.74 7.54
CA GLU A 505 19.21 3.81 6.95
C GLU A 505 19.93 5.15 6.80
N ASN A 506 21.04 5.37 7.55
CA ASN A 506 21.84 6.59 7.50
C ASN A 506 22.96 6.52 6.46
N ALA A 507 23.20 5.35 5.87
CA ALA A 507 24.20 5.20 4.81
C ALA A 507 23.87 6.14 3.65
N VAL A 508 24.91 6.74 3.07
CA VAL A 508 24.79 7.62 1.91
C VAL A 508 24.67 6.77 0.64
N VAL A 509 23.67 7.10 -0.18
CA VAL A 509 23.48 6.46 -1.49
C VAL A 509 24.64 6.85 -2.41
N PRO A 510 25.39 5.87 -2.98
CA PRO A 510 26.52 6.17 -3.85
C PRO A 510 26.07 6.67 -5.22
N ASN A 511 26.77 7.68 -5.76
CA ASN A 511 26.61 8.20 -7.11
C ASN A 511 25.12 8.40 -7.51
N PRO A 512 24.36 9.25 -6.82
CA PRO A 512 22.96 9.43 -7.07
C PRO A 512 22.73 10.04 -8.46
N VAL A 513 21.61 9.68 -9.08
CA VAL A 513 21.28 10.04 -10.47
C VAL A 513 19.87 10.62 -10.59
N GLN A 514 19.59 11.24 -11.72
CA GLN A 514 18.24 11.63 -12.13
C GLN A 514 18.09 11.43 -13.65
N PRO A 515 16.87 11.29 -14.17
CA PRO A 515 16.65 11.25 -15.62
C PRO A 515 17.14 12.52 -16.29
N ASP A 516 17.75 12.39 -17.46
CA ASP A 516 18.08 13.56 -18.27
C ASP A 516 16.77 14.20 -18.77
N PRO A 517 16.52 15.51 -18.47
CA PRO A 517 15.29 16.19 -18.87
C PRO A 517 15.10 16.29 -20.39
N LYS A 518 16.17 16.13 -21.17
CA LYS A 518 16.15 16.20 -22.65
C LYS A 518 16.08 14.82 -23.30
N ASP A 519 16.58 13.80 -22.61
CA ASP A 519 16.63 12.42 -23.12
C ASP A 519 16.40 11.44 -21.95
N PRO A 520 15.15 11.10 -21.64
CA PRO A 520 14.83 10.21 -20.50
C PRO A 520 15.29 8.75 -20.71
N THR A 521 15.91 8.41 -21.83
CA THR A 521 16.61 7.13 -21.98
C THR A 521 17.97 7.11 -21.27
N LYS A 522 18.40 8.26 -20.75
CA LYS A 522 19.69 8.47 -20.06
C LYS A 522 19.49 8.98 -18.65
N LEU A 523 20.47 8.68 -17.81
CA LEU A 523 20.62 9.26 -16.48
C LEU A 523 21.78 10.24 -16.47
N ILE A 524 21.62 11.33 -15.71
CA ILE A 524 22.68 12.28 -15.39
C ILE A 524 22.95 12.25 -13.88
N ALA A 525 24.16 12.63 -13.47
CA ALA A 525 24.52 12.70 -12.07
C ALA A 525 23.65 13.74 -11.32
N TYR A 526 23.21 13.38 -10.12
CA TYR A 526 22.63 14.34 -9.19
C TYR A 526 23.75 14.94 -8.34
N ASN A 527 23.95 16.24 -8.42
CA ASN A 527 25.04 16.98 -7.77
C ASN A 527 24.56 17.80 -6.56
N GLY A 528 23.40 17.49 -6.00
CA GLY A 528 22.87 18.14 -4.80
C GLY A 528 23.39 17.54 -3.50
N PRO A 529 22.77 17.85 -2.35
CA PRO A 529 23.12 17.30 -1.05
C PRO A 529 23.10 15.77 -1.00
N PRO A 530 23.92 15.14 -0.13
CA PRO A 530 23.91 13.69 0.00
C PRO A 530 22.51 13.12 0.31
N LEU A 531 22.17 12.02 -0.33
CA LEU A 531 20.92 11.29 -0.11
C LEU A 531 21.19 10.09 0.79
N THR A 532 20.29 9.84 1.75
CA THR A 532 20.40 8.68 2.64
C THR A 532 19.54 7.51 2.16
N VAL A 533 19.96 6.29 2.48
CA VAL A 533 19.21 5.07 2.19
C VAL A 533 17.79 5.13 2.76
N GLY A 534 17.63 5.53 4.03
CA GLY A 534 16.31 5.66 4.65
C GLY A 534 15.43 6.71 3.99
N GLY A 535 16.02 7.87 3.61
CA GLY A 535 15.32 8.91 2.87
C GLY A 535 14.84 8.43 1.50
N GLU A 536 15.68 7.70 0.77
CA GLU A 536 15.33 7.14 -0.54
C GLU A 536 14.33 5.98 -0.46
N LEU A 537 14.36 5.16 0.59
CA LEU A 537 13.34 4.16 0.87
C LEU A 537 11.98 4.81 1.18
N ASN A 538 11.95 5.84 2.02
CA ASN A 538 10.73 6.60 2.28
C ASN A 538 10.19 7.23 0.99
N LYS A 539 11.08 7.77 0.13
CA LYS A 539 10.74 8.31 -1.19
C LYS A 539 10.13 7.23 -2.09
N LEU A 540 10.73 6.03 -2.13
CA LEU A 540 10.18 4.90 -2.89
C LEU A 540 8.75 4.58 -2.45
N ALA A 541 8.49 4.56 -1.14
CA ALA A 541 7.16 4.25 -0.62
C ALA A 541 6.10 5.26 -1.08
N TRP A 542 6.36 6.58 -0.98
CA TRP A 542 5.38 7.54 -1.45
C TRP A 542 5.35 7.69 -2.99
N ASN A 543 6.44 7.39 -3.72
CA ASN A 543 6.39 7.28 -5.18
C ASN A 543 5.36 6.24 -5.62
N TYR A 544 5.30 5.10 -4.92
CA TYR A 544 4.29 4.06 -5.18
C TYR A 544 2.86 4.55 -4.95
N GLY A 545 2.66 5.42 -3.94
CA GLY A 545 1.37 6.04 -3.66
C GLY A 545 0.98 7.04 -4.72
N ILE A 546 1.78 8.08 -4.86
CA ILE A 546 1.48 9.20 -5.76
C ILE A 546 1.43 8.79 -7.24
N GLY A 547 2.12 7.72 -7.63
CA GLY A 547 2.01 7.17 -8.99
C GLY A 547 0.60 6.71 -9.33
N ARG A 548 -0.16 6.27 -8.32
CA ARG A 548 -1.60 5.94 -8.48
C ARG A 548 -2.46 7.21 -8.60
N ASP A 549 -2.07 8.31 -7.96
CA ASP A 549 -2.74 9.61 -8.11
C ASP A 549 -2.46 10.20 -9.50
N TRP A 550 -1.21 10.14 -9.98
CA TRP A 550 -0.85 10.50 -11.35
C TRP A 550 -1.67 9.72 -12.41
N ALA A 551 -2.04 8.48 -12.10
CA ALA A 551 -2.92 7.69 -12.95
C ALA A 551 -4.38 8.16 -12.92
N GLY A 552 -4.81 8.91 -11.90
CA GLY A 552 -6.17 9.36 -11.67
C GLY A 552 -7.05 8.37 -10.88
N ILE A 553 -6.47 7.37 -10.22
CA ILE A 553 -7.23 6.26 -9.61
C ILE A 553 -7.25 6.24 -8.08
N HIS A 554 -6.43 7.07 -7.43
CA HIS A 554 -6.38 7.26 -5.99
C HIS A 554 -6.33 8.75 -5.63
N PHE A 555 -6.72 9.08 -4.40
CA PHE A 555 -6.57 10.40 -3.80
C PHE A 555 -5.34 10.44 -2.89
N ARG A 556 -4.78 11.65 -2.63
CA ARG A 556 -3.67 11.82 -1.68
C ARG A 556 -3.96 11.18 -0.32
N SER A 557 -5.15 11.37 0.21
CA SER A 557 -5.57 10.79 1.49
C SER A 557 -5.47 9.27 1.51
N ASP A 558 -5.68 8.58 0.38
CA ASP A 558 -5.63 7.12 0.29
C ASP A 558 -4.22 6.59 0.53
N PHE A 559 -3.21 7.17 -0.12
CA PHE A 559 -1.84 6.70 0.06
C PHE A 559 -1.21 7.21 1.37
N SER A 560 -1.55 8.42 1.80
CA SER A 560 -1.00 8.98 3.03
C SER A 560 -1.37 8.14 4.25
N SER A 561 -2.63 7.69 4.37
CA SER A 561 -3.08 6.79 5.45
C SER A 561 -2.44 5.40 5.34
N SER A 562 -2.21 4.95 4.14
CA SER A 562 -1.61 3.63 3.87
C SER A 562 -0.14 3.56 4.26
N LEU A 563 0.59 4.68 4.19
CA LEU A 563 2.00 4.71 4.62
C LEU A 563 2.11 4.37 6.10
N ALA A 564 1.32 5.02 6.96
CA ALA A 564 1.29 4.72 8.38
C ALA A 564 0.80 3.29 8.67
N LEU A 565 -0.26 2.85 7.99
CA LEU A 565 -0.84 1.52 8.18
C LEU A 565 0.14 0.40 7.79
N GLY A 566 0.88 0.56 6.69
CA GLY A 566 1.87 -0.41 6.25
C GLY A 566 3.09 -0.49 7.19
N GLU A 567 3.53 0.64 7.73
CA GLU A 567 4.59 0.70 8.73
C GLU A 567 4.20 -0.03 10.02
N GLU A 568 3.01 0.23 10.56
CA GLU A 568 2.53 -0.43 11.77
C GLU A 568 2.39 -1.95 11.58
N LEU A 569 1.92 -2.38 10.41
CA LEU A 569 1.86 -3.80 10.08
C LEU A 569 3.27 -4.44 10.07
N ALA A 570 4.24 -3.80 9.41
CA ALA A 570 5.61 -4.31 9.36
C ALA A 570 6.24 -4.39 10.77
N ILE A 571 5.98 -3.39 11.61
CA ILE A 571 6.39 -3.38 13.03
C ILE A 571 5.82 -4.60 13.76
N SER A 572 4.53 -4.92 13.55
CA SER A 572 3.90 -6.07 14.21
C SER A 572 4.50 -7.41 13.77
N ILE A 573 4.90 -7.52 12.50
CA ILE A 573 5.57 -8.73 11.97
C ILE A 573 7.00 -8.82 12.53
N LEU A 574 7.77 -7.73 12.49
CA LEU A 574 9.14 -7.70 13.02
C LEU A 574 9.21 -8.05 14.50
N ARG A 575 8.20 -7.64 15.28
CA ARG A 575 8.09 -8.00 16.70
C ARG A 575 7.99 -9.52 16.89
N ASP A 576 7.17 -10.20 16.09
CA ASP A 576 6.99 -11.64 16.21
C ASP A 576 8.21 -12.39 15.62
N GLU A 577 8.78 -11.92 14.51
CA GLU A 577 10.00 -12.47 13.90
C GLU A 577 11.20 -12.41 14.86
N ARG A 578 11.39 -11.30 15.57
CA ARG A 578 12.44 -11.14 16.55
C ARG A 578 12.47 -12.26 17.59
N LEU A 579 11.32 -12.74 18.04
CA LEU A 579 11.20 -13.81 19.04
C LEU A 579 11.79 -15.13 18.54
N THR A 580 11.87 -15.32 17.24
CA THR A 580 12.38 -16.57 16.65
C THR A 580 13.91 -16.64 16.64
N PHE A 581 14.61 -15.51 16.68
CA PHE A 581 16.06 -15.43 16.59
C PHE A 581 16.76 -15.94 17.85
N ARG A 582 17.91 -16.57 17.65
CA ARG A 582 18.77 -17.09 18.73
C ARG A 582 20.03 -16.24 18.90
N GLU A 583 20.34 -15.42 17.95
CA GLU A 583 21.42 -14.46 18.02
C GLU A 583 21.17 -13.45 19.14
N PRO A 584 22.21 -12.98 19.86
CA PRO A 584 22.08 -11.90 20.82
C PRO A 584 21.69 -10.61 20.08
N PHE A 585 20.41 -10.29 20.12
CA PHE A 585 19.82 -9.21 19.34
C PHE A 585 18.79 -8.43 20.17
N GLU A 586 19.06 -7.14 20.38
CA GLU A 586 18.22 -6.27 21.22
C GLU A 586 16.92 -5.83 20.53
N GLY A 587 16.80 -6.01 19.23
CA GLY A 587 15.65 -5.65 18.42
C GLY A 587 15.99 -4.80 17.22
N PHE A 588 15.07 -4.74 16.27
CA PHE A 588 15.17 -3.91 15.08
C PHE A 588 14.99 -2.43 15.44
N THR A 589 15.93 -1.58 15.02
CA THR A 589 15.86 -0.13 15.28
C THR A 589 15.91 0.63 13.97
N PHE A 590 14.92 1.49 13.73
CA PHE A 590 14.83 2.33 12.53
C PHE A 590 14.00 3.59 12.78
N THR A 591 14.06 4.54 11.85
CA THR A 591 13.28 5.77 11.87
C THR A 591 11.95 5.57 11.17
N ARG A 592 10.84 5.88 11.84
CA ARG A 592 9.49 5.84 11.29
C ARG A 592 9.27 6.99 10.29
N PHE A 593 8.17 6.92 9.52
CA PHE A 593 7.81 8.01 8.61
C PHE A 593 7.55 9.33 9.34
N ASP A 594 7.15 9.32 10.60
CA ASP A 594 6.96 10.53 11.41
C ASP A 594 8.25 11.06 12.07
N GLY A 595 9.40 10.49 11.75
CA GLY A 595 10.71 10.86 12.26
C GLY A 595 11.05 10.31 13.66
N THR A 596 10.12 9.61 14.30
CA THR A 596 10.40 8.97 15.60
C THR A 596 11.21 7.68 15.40
N LYS A 597 12.00 7.31 16.42
CA LYS A 597 12.71 6.03 16.43
C LYS A 597 11.78 4.92 16.91
N ALA A 598 11.76 3.80 16.21
CA ALA A 598 11.17 2.55 16.65
C ALA A 598 12.29 1.58 17.07
N THR A 599 12.05 0.84 18.16
CA THR A 599 12.81 -0.36 18.53
C THR A 599 11.81 -1.48 18.75
N VAL A 600 11.98 -2.58 18.02
CA VAL A 600 10.99 -3.66 17.93
C VAL A 600 11.59 -4.97 18.38
#